data_700f33ab2634ad7801ec28f174a7b470
#
_entry.id   700f33ab2634ad7801ec28f174a7b470
#
_cell.length_a   1.000
_cell.length_b   1.000
_cell.length_c   1.000
_cell.angle_alpha   90.00
_cell.angle_beta   90.00
_cell.angle_gamma   90.00
#
_symmetry.space_group_name_H-M   'P 1'
#
loop_
_entity.id
_entity.type
_entity.pdbx_description
1 polymer ?
#
loop_
_entity_poly.entity_id
_entity_poly.type
_entity_poly.pdbx_seq_one_letter_code
_entity_poly.pdbx_strand_id
1 'polypeptide(L)'
;MKVAIPPSSRIPEISTSIGLSELALSTPPGSPAIGPCAMDSTLDSFDRSARDRLLDANLDRAREGLRVLEDWARFGLDRGDLVARTKDMRQRLGRLHRDAYKFARHTATDPAAGLGHPAQAERRSPSAVVGANAGRVQEALRVLEEFGRSSDPDLAKEAATLRYLLYDLEVDLLQACRLAATGGGGRRQALASCRLYLVTSPVADLEGVVAAALGAGVRLVQYRAKEAAGLDDLQKLRQARALRQLCTAHGALFLVNDRIDIALAVEADGVHLGQGDLPPAIARQLLGPDRLIGRSTHALAQLQQAVSEGCDYVGVGPVHATPTKPGREPVGLDYVRQAAAASPIPFFAIGGVDASNLAAVRAAGGTRVAVVRAITEAADPAAAAAGLLAELEARG
;
A
#
# COMPACT_ATOMS: atom_id res chain seq x y z
N MET A 1 -7.66 -2.06 -48.02
CA MET A 1 -9.09 -2.33 -47.82
C MET A 1 -9.56 -1.40 -46.69
N LYS A 2 -10.21 -0.29 -47.04
CA LYS A 2 -10.73 0.69 -46.08
C LYS A 2 -12.14 0.26 -45.69
N VAL A 3 -12.37 0.04 -44.38
CA VAL A 3 -13.70 -0.22 -43.83
C VAL A 3 -14.30 1.14 -43.41
N ALA A 4 -15.44 1.47 -44.02
CA ALA A 4 -16.20 2.70 -43.74
C ALA A 4 -17.09 2.51 -42.53
N ILE A 5 -17.16 3.55 -41.68
CA ILE A 5 -18.05 3.67 -40.50
C ILE A 5 -19.34 4.40 -40.97
N PRO A 6 -20.55 3.89 -40.67
CA PRO A 6 -21.79 4.60 -41.00
C PRO A 6 -22.13 5.69 -40.01
N PRO A 7 -22.89 6.73 -40.40
CA PRO A 7 -23.19 7.89 -39.55
C PRO A 7 -24.32 7.63 -38.56
N SER A 8 -24.19 8.29 -37.37
CA SER A 8 -25.11 8.28 -36.23
C SER A 8 -26.49 8.85 -36.59
N SER A 9 -27.54 8.15 -36.18
CA SER A 9 -28.92 8.55 -36.22
C SER A 9 -29.23 9.64 -35.15
N ARG A 10 -29.85 10.74 -35.59
CA ARG A 10 -30.35 11.83 -34.78
C ARG A 10 -31.59 11.40 -33.96
N ILE A 11 -31.63 11.79 -32.69
CA ILE A 11 -32.79 11.71 -31.79
C ILE A 11 -33.65 12.98 -32.05
N PRO A 12 -34.97 12.86 -32.21
CA PRO A 12 -35.82 14.05 -32.41
C PRO A 12 -36.12 14.77 -31.08
N GLU A 13 -35.99 16.10 -31.09
CA GLU A 13 -36.46 16.99 -30.05
C GLU A 13 -38.00 17.02 -30.03
N ILE A 14 -38.59 16.68 -28.87
CA ILE A 14 -40.02 16.88 -28.63
C ILE A 14 -40.19 18.22 -27.92
N SER A 15 -40.66 19.21 -28.68
CA SER A 15 -41.12 20.51 -28.16
C SER A 15 -42.58 20.37 -27.73
N THR A 16 -42.87 20.48 -26.42
CA THR A 16 -44.22 20.63 -25.87
C THR A 16 -44.34 22.01 -25.25
N SER A 17 -44.91 22.93 -26.03
CA SER A 17 -45.44 24.19 -25.55
C SER A 17 -46.85 23.97 -24.95
N ILE A 18 -46.97 24.12 -23.62
CA ILE A 18 -48.28 24.15 -22.94
C ILE A 18 -48.57 25.61 -22.63
N GLY A 19 -49.63 26.14 -23.30
CA GLY A 19 -50.15 27.47 -23.06
C GLY A 19 -50.81 27.57 -21.68
N LEU A 20 -50.42 28.57 -20.92
CA LEU A 20 -51.11 28.99 -19.69
C LEU A 20 -52.25 29.91 -20.09
N SER A 21 -53.49 29.42 -20.01
CA SER A 21 -54.69 30.26 -20.02
C SER A 21 -54.99 30.75 -18.60
N GLU A 22 -55.04 32.07 -18.45
CA GLU A 22 -55.48 32.78 -17.23
C GLU A 22 -56.91 32.39 -16.83
N LEU A 23 -57.05 31.81 -15.63
CA LEU A 23 -58.35 31.73 -14.92
C LEU A 23 -58.30 32.71 -13.75
N ALA A 24 -58.95 33.84 -13.95
CA ALA A 24 -59.24 34.80 -12.90
C ALA A 24 -60.26 34.22 -11.93
N LEU A 25 -59.84 33.90 -10.71
CA LEU A 25 -60.70 33.55 -9.58
C LEU A 25 -60.98 34.85 -8.74
N SER A 26 -62.18 35.31 -8.74
CA SER A 26 -62.72 36.40 -7.90
C SER A 26 -62.72 35.96 -6.43
N THR A 27 -62.10 36.76 -5.58
CA THR A 27 -62.15 36.63 -4.11
C THR A 27 -63.41 37.24 -3.53
N PRO A 28 -64.10 36.55 -2.58
CA PRO A 28 -65.20 37.18 -1.84
C PRO A 28 -64.63 38.08 -0.72
N PRO A 29 -65.33 39.17 -0.38
CA PRO A 29 -64.90 40.08 0.67
C PRO A 29 -65.28 39.57 2.07
N GLY A 30 -64.32 39.63 3.01
CA GLY A 30 -64.63 39.58 4.44
C GLY A 30 -64.11 38.32 5.15
N SER A 31 -62.79 38.24 5.40
CA SER A 31 -62.23 37.40 6.50
C SER A 31 -61.38 38.28 7.41
N PRO A 32 -61.48 38.16 8.73
CA PRO A 32 -60.70 38.96 9.66
C PRO A 32 -59.23 38.51 9.53
N ALA A 33 -58.31 39.48 9.58
CA ALA A 33 -56.85 39.24 9.61
C ALA A 33 -56.53 38.43 10.84
N ILE A 34 -56.17 37.16 10.62
CA ILE A 34 -55.55 36.31 11.64
C ILE A 34 -54.10 36.81 11.80
N GLY A 35 -53.83 37.46 12.92
CA GLY A 35 -52.48 37.88 13.29
C GLY A 35 -51.54 36.66 13.33
N PRO A 36 -50.21 36.83 13.23
CA PRO A 36 -49.27 35.74 13.21
C PRO A 36 -49.42 34.94 14.52
N CYS A 37 -49.82 33.67 14.34
CA CYS A 37 -50.01 32.73 15.44
C CYS A 37 -48.67 32.44 16.11
N ALA A 38 -48.60 32.62 17.43
CA ALA A 38 -47.42 32.33 18.28
C ALA A 38 -47.09 30.82 18.39
N MET A 39 -47.44 30.00 17.39
CA MET A 39 -47.21 28.55 17.38
C MET A 39 -45.84 28.12 16.83
N ASP A 40 -45.05 29.05 16.31
CA ASP A 40 -43.82 28.67 15.58
C ASP A 40 -42.60 28.44 16.48
N SER A 41 -42.52 29.02 17.66
CA SER A 41 -41.32 28.95 18.51
C SER A 41 -41.12 27.61 19.25
N THR A 42 -42.19 26.88 19.54
CA THR A 42 -42.12 25.58 20.24
C THR A 42 -41.82 24.42 19.27
N LEU A 43 -42.35 24.46 18.07
CA LEU A 43 -42.02 23.50 17.00
C LEU A 43 -40.57 23.68 16.56
N ASP A 44 -40.11 24.91 16.42
CA ASP A 44 -38.73 25.25 16.03
C ASP A 44 -37.71 24.82 17.11
N SER A 45 -38.05 24.90 18.41
CA SER A 45 -37.19 24.45 19.53
C SER A 45 -37.12 22.92 19.63
N PHE A 46 -38.25 22.23 19.37
CA PHE A 46 -38.28 20.77 19.37
C PHE A 46 -37.48 20.18 18.19
N ASP A 47 -37.64 20.75 17.01
CA ASP A 47 -36.90 20.38 15.80
C ASP A 47 -35.38 20.62 15.99
N ARG A 48 -34.99 21.73 16.63
CA ARG A 48 -33.61 22.05 16.98
C ARG A 48 -33.00 21.02 17.92
N SER A 49 -33.68 20.63 19.00
CA SER A 49 -33.20 19.65 19.95
C SER A 49 -33.06 18.25 19.34
N ALA A 50 -34.00 17.85 18.47
CA ALA A 50 -33.93 16.57 17.76
C ALA A 50 -32.77 16.54 16.78
N ARG A 51 -32.55 17.63 16.04
CA ARG A 51 -31.41 17.78 15.12
C ARG A 51 -30.07 17.75 15.86
N ASP A 52 -29.92 18.48 16.96
CA ASP A 52 -28.71 18.54 17.75
C ASP A 52 -28.33 17.15 18.33
N ARG A 53 -29.32 16.36 18.77
CA ARG A 53 -29.12 14.94 19.14
C ARG A 53 -28.64 14.08 17.98
N LEU A 54 -29.21 14.28 16.80
CA LEU A 54 -28.84 13.53 15.59
C LEU A 54 -27.42 13.86 15.16
N LEU A 55 -27.01 15.13 15.22
CA LEU A 55 -25.65 15.58 14.92
C LEU A 55 -24.64 15.00 15.94
N ASP A 56 -24.94 15.07 17.25
CA ASP A 56 -24.12 14.49 18.31
C ASP A 56 -23.88 12.98 18.12
N ALA A 57 -24.96 12.21 17.90
CA ALA A 57 -24.88 10.77 17.71
C ALA A 57 -24.04 10.37 16.50
N ASN A 58 -24.13 11.13 15.40
CA ASN A 58 -23.36 10.81 14.18
C ASN A 58 -21.91 11.32 14.24
N LEU A 59 -21.61 12.41 14.94
CA LEU A 59 -20.23 12.79 15.26
C LEU A 59 -19.51 11.69 16.07
N ASP A 60 -20.18 11.14 17.09
CA ASP A 60 -19.60 10.06 17.88
C ASP A 60 -19.47 8.77 17.07
N ARG A 61 -20.49 8.35 16.31
CA ARG A 61 -20.41 7.16 15.44
C ARG A 61 -19.25 7.23 14.44
N ALA A 62 -19.05 8.41 13.83
CA ALA A 62 -17.94 8.61 12.90
C ALA A 62 -16.57 8.52 13.63
N ARG A 63 -16.43 9.14 14.80
CA ARG A 63 -15.21 9.10 15.60
C ARG A 63 -14.88 7.72 16.13
N GLU A 64 -15.89 6.98 16.60
CA GLU A 64 -15.74 5.59 17.05
C GLU A 64 -15.31 4.65 15.91
N GLY A 65 -15.97 4.75 14.76
CA GLY A 65 -15.59 3.98 13.58
C GLY A 65 -14.14 4.28 13.14
N LEU A 66 -13.75 5.55 13.08
CA LEU A 66 -12.37 5.94 12.77
C LEU A 66 -11.37 5.45 13.84
N ARG A 67 -11.78 5.33 15.11
CA ARG A 67 -10.92 4.77 16.16
C ARG A 67 -10.62 3.30 15.92
N VAL A 68 -11.63 2.52 15.52
CA VAL A 68 -11.42 1.10 15.17
C VAL A 68 -10.46 0.96 13.99
N LEU A 69 -10.60 1.82 12.95
CA LEU A 69 -9.69 1.85 11.80
C LEU A 69 -8.27 2.24 12.20
N GLU A 70 -8.11 3.26 13.07
CA GLU A 70 -6.82 3.72 13.60
C GLU A 70 -6.10 2.60 14.36
N ASP A 71 -6.80 1.93 15.28
CA ASP A 71 -6.23 0.87 16.10
C ASP A 71 -5.83 -0.35 15.25
N TRP A 72 -6.63 -0.71 14.24
CA TRP A 72 -6.25 -1.77 13.30
C TRP A 72 -5.04 -1.40 12.44
N ALA A 73 -5.00 -0.17 11.91
CA ALA A 73 -3.84 0.34 11.18
C ALA A 73 -2.55 0.30 12.01
N ARG A 74 -2.68 0.60 13.32
CA ARG A 74 -1.56 0.64 14.27
C ARG A 74 -1.09 -0.72 14.73
N PHE A 75 -2.01 -1.57 15.21
CA PHE A 75 -1.67 -2.81 15.92
C PHE A 75 -1.78 -4.05 15.04
N GLY A 76 -2.57 -4.01 13.97
CA GLY A 76 -2.78 -5.14 13.06
C GLY A 76 -1.98 -5.06 11.77
N LEU A 77 -1.71 -3.84 11.29
CA LEU A 77 -1.04 -3.61 10.00
C LEU A 77 0.35 -2.98 10.13
N ASP A 78 0.67 -2.40 11.29
CA ASP A 78 1.92 -1.63 11.54
C ASP A 78 2.18 -0.53 10.47
N ARG A 79 1.11 0.20 10.09
CA ARG A 79 1.10 1.19 9.02
C ARG A 79 0.93 2.60 9.58
N GLY A 80 2.06 3.24 9.93
CA GLY A 80 2.11 4.59 10.50
C GLY A 80 1.47 5.68 9.63
N ASP A 81 1.52 5.55 8.31
CA ASP A 81 0.88 6.45 7.34
C ASP A 81 -0.65 6.39 7.42
N LEU A 82 -1.23 5.19 7.54
CA LEU A 82 -2.67 5.00 7.71
C LEU A 82 -3.14 5.47 9.10
N VAL A 83 -2.32 5.26 10.14
CA VAL A 83 -2.56 5.81 11.49
C VAL A 83 -2.61 7.33 11.47
N ALA A 84 -1.68 8.00 10.78
CA ALA A 84 -1.65 9.46 10.69
C ALA A 84 -2.92 10.00 10.02
N ARG A 85 -3.37 9.40 8.92
CA ARG A 85 -4.59 9.82 8.18
C ARG A 85 -5.85 9.61 9.01
N THR A 86 -6.04 8.44 9.62
CA THR A 86 -7.20 8.16 10.48
C THR A 86 -7.25 9.07 11.70
N LYS A 87 -6.10 9.32 12.33
CA LYS A 87 -5.97 10.22 13.48
C LYS A 87 -6.31 11.67 13.11
N ASP A 88 -5.84 12.17 11.96
CA ASP A 88 -6.17 13.51 11.46
C ASP A 88 -7.68 13.66 11.28
N MET A 89 -8.33 12.75 10.56
CA MET A 89 -9.78 12.78 10.35
C MET A 89 -10.55 12.78 11.68
N ARG A 90 -10.16 11.94 12.63
CA ARG A 90 -10.79 11.86 13.95
C ARG A 90 -10.62 13.14 14.77
N GLN A 91 -9.45 13.79 14.69
CA GLN A 91 -9.21 15.06 15.36
C GLN A 91 -10.01 16.20 14.71
N ARG A 92 -10.11 16.23 13.39
CA ARG A 92 -10.93 17.22 12.65
C ARG A 92 -12.39 17.12 13.07
N LEU A 93 -12.96 15.90 13.11
CA LEU A 93 -14.32 15.69 13.65
C LEU A 93 -14.46 16.11 15.12
N GLY A 94 -13.43 15.89 15.94
CA GLY A 94 -13.44 16.30 17.33
C GLY A 94 -13.59 17.81 17.56
N ARG A 95 -13.08 18.62 16.62
CA ARG A 95 -13.18 20.08 16.66
C ARG A 95 -14.58 20.62 16.28
N LEU A 96 -15.40 19.79 15.67
CA LEU A 96 -16.77 20.15 15.27
C LEU A 96 -17.80 19.90 16.38
N HIS A 97 -17.41 19.25 17.46
CA HIS A 97 -18.28 19.07 18.61
C HIS A 97 -18.58 20.41 19.28
N ARG A 98 -19.88 20.69 19.46
CA ARG A 98 -20.40 21.84 20.21
C ARG A 98 -21.07 21.37 21.49
N ASP A 99 -21.01 22.17 22.54
CA ASP A 99 -21.67 21.84 23.82
C ASP A 99 -23.17 21.63 23.64
N ALA A 100 -23.82 22.44 22.77
CA ALA A 100 -25.23 22.29 22.47
C ALA A 100 -25.60 20.87 21.98
N TYR A 101 -24.73 20.22 21.18
CA TYR A 101 -24.96 18.86 20.69
C TYR A 101 -24.91 17.86 21.86
N LYS A 102 -23.92 17.98 22.75
CA LYS A 102 -23.77 17.10 23.93
C LYS A 102 -24.90 17.25 24.92
N PHE A 103 -25.35 18.46 25.18
CA PHE A 103 -26.49 18.72 26.08
C PHE A 103 -27.84 18.23 25.53
N ALA A 104 -27.96 18.07 24.22
CA ALA A 104 -29.13 17.47 23.61
C ALA A 104 -29.20 15.94 23.76
N ARG A 105 -28.10 15.27 24.15
CA ARG A 105 -28.03 13.82 24.29
C ARG A 105 -28.97 13.33 25.40
N HIS A 106 -29.81 12.34 25.08
CA HIS A 106 -30.73 11.71 26.00
C HIS A 106 -30.83 10.22 25.73
N THR A 107 -30.03 9.41 26.44
CA THR A 107 -29.94 7.96 26.20
C THR A 107 -31.07 7.16 26.87
N ALA A 108 -31.70 7.70 27.92
CA ALA A 108 -32.75 7.02 28.67
C ALA A 108 -34.07 6.84 27.86
N THR A 109 -34.27 7.62 26.81
CA THR A 109 -35.46 7.56 25.94
C THR A 109 -35.10 7.19 24.48
N ASP A 110 -33.94 6.60 24.25
CA ASP A 110 -33.58 6.16 22.90
C ASP A 110 -34.38 4.91 22.53
N PRO A 111 -35.30 5.00 21.55
CA PRO A 111 -36.15 3.86 21.14
C PRO A 111 -35.34 2.72 20.48
N ALA A 112 -34.08 2.98 20.10
CA ALA A 112 -33.17 1.99 19.52
C ALA A 112 -32.18 1.38 20.53
N ALA A 113 -32.28 1.74 21.82
CA ALA A 113 -31.40 1.19 22.85
C ALA A 113 -31.55 -0.33 22.92
N GLY A 114 -30.45 -1.08 22.74
CA GLY A 114 -30.43 -2.53 22.77
C GLY A 114 -30.83 -3.24 21.47
N LEU A 115 -31.19 -2.53 20.40
CA LEU A 115 -31.47 -3.11 19.08
C LEU A 115 -30.14 -3.43 18.35
N GLY A 116 -29.65 -4.65 18.52
CA GLY A 116 -28.53 -5.19 17.75
C GLY A 116 -29.02 -5.92 16.49
N HIS A 117 -28.23 -5.85 15.40
CA HIS A 117 -28.52 -6.63 14.19
C HIS A 117 -27.63 -7.89 14.14
N PRO A 118 -28.19 -9.10 13.83
CA PRO A 118 -27.42 -10.36 13.80
C PRO A 118 -26.17 -10.31 12.91
N ALA A 119 -26.22 -9.59 11.80
CA ALA A 119 -25.07 -9.39 10.90
C ALA A 119 -23.83 -8.75 11.59
N GLN A 120 -23.97 -8.12 12.74
CA GLN A 120 -22.85 -7.58 13.51
C GLN A 120 -21.99 -8.68 14.15
N ALA A 121 -22.59 -9.86 14.42
CA ALA A 121 -21.90 -11.02 14.98
C ALA A 121 -21.11 -11.84 13.94
N GLU A 122 -21.34 -11.62 12.64
CA GLU A 122 -20.78 -12.41 11.54
C GLU A 122 -19.43 -11.91 11.01
N ARG A 123 -18.84 -10.88 11.61
CA ARG A 123 -17.56 -10.29 11.16
C ARG A 123 -16.39 -11.19 11.55
N ARG A 124 -16.05 -12.13 10.66
CA ARG A 124 -15.05 -13.18 10.91
C ARG A 124 -13.63 -12.84 10.45
N SER A 125 -13.41 -11.71 9.80
CA SER A 125 -12.09 -11.30 9.32
C SER A 125 -11.80 -9.83 9.61
N PRO A 126 -10.52 -9.45 9.78
CA PRO A 126 -10.13 -8.05 9.94
C PRO A 126 -10.63 -7.14 8.81
N SER A 127 -10.57 -7.61 7.55
CA SER A 127 -11.09 -6.85 6.40
C SER A 127 -12.60 -6.60 6.48
N ALA A 128 -13.37 -7.57 6.99
CA ALA A 128 -14.81 -7.38 7.23
C ALA A 128 -15.08 -6.36 8.34
N VAL A 129 -14.24 -6.32 9.39
CA VAL A 129 -14.33 -5.31 10.46
C VAL A 129 -13.98 -3.92 9.92
N VAL A 130 -12.91 -3.81 9.12
CA VAL A 130 -12.49 -2.55 8.49
C VAL A 130 -13.59 -2.02 7.57
N GLY A 131 -14.08 -2.82 6.62
CA GLY A 131 -15.14 -2.39 5.69
C GLY A 131 -16.42 -1.96 6.41
N ALA A 132 -16.85 -2.72 7.44
CA ALA A 132 -18.04 -2.38 8.21
C ALA A 132 -17.90 -1.08 9.02
N ASN A 133 -16.70 -0.77 9.55
CA ASN A 133 -16.48 0.49 10.27
C ASN A 133 -16.30 1.66 9.30
N ALA A 134 -15.64 1.48 8.16
CA ALA A 134 -15.57 2.49 7.10
C ALA A 134 -16.97 2.85 6.60
N GLY A 135 -17.83 1.86 6.28
CA GLY A 135 -19.21 2.10 5.90
C GLY A 135 -20.01 2.88 6.96
N ARG A 136 -19.86 2.49 8.24
CA ARG A 136 -20.51 3.21 9.35
C ARG A 136 -20.07 4.68 9.45
N VAL A 137 -18.78 4.95 9.23
CA VAL A 137 -18.25 6.32 9.20
C VAL A 137 -18.81 7.08 7.99
N GLN A 138 -18.89 6.47 6.81
CA GLN A 138 -19.45 7.07 5.60
C GLN A 138 -20.92 7.47 5.80
N GLU A 139 -21.73 6.55 6.37
CA GLU A 139 -23.14 6.80 6.68
C GLU A 139 -23.30 7.97 7.66
N ALA A 140 -22.50 7.96 8.75
CA ALA A 140 -22.54 9.02 9.74
C ALA A 140 -22.14 10.38 9.15
N LEU A 141 -21.06 10.43 8.35
CA LEU A 141 -20.64 11.65 7.65
C LEU A 141 -21.71 12.16 6.68
N ARG A 142 -22.42 11.26 5.99
CA ARG A 142 -23.54 11.66 5.12
C ARG A 142 -24.68 12.31 5.89
N VAL A 143 -25.05 11.75 7.05
CA VAL A 143 -26.06 12.34 7.94
C VAL A 143 -25.63 13.74 8.42
N LEU A 144 -24.35 13.89 8.84
CA LEU A 144 -23.81 15.18 9.26
C LEU A 144 -23.83 16.21 8.12
N GLU A 145 -23.49 15.81 6.89
CA GLU A 145 -23.54 16.65 5.71
C GLU A 145 -24.99 17.14 5.45
N GLU A 146 -25.97 16.25 5.46
CA GLU A 146 -27.35 16.59 5.11
C GLU A 146 -28.02 17.46 6.18
N PHE A 147 -27.97 17.06 7.45
CA PHE A 147 -28.67 17.76 8.53
C PHE A 147 -27.89 18.96 9.07
N GLY A 148 -26.59 19.07 8.78
CA GLY A 148 -25.78 20.23 9.11
C GLY A 148 -25.96 21.40 8.15
N ARG A 149 -26.42 21.19 6.91
CA ARG A 149 -26.47 22.24 5.85
C ARG A 149 -27.15 23.52 6.27
N SER A 150 -28.27 23.45 6.99
CA SER A 150 -29.05 24.61 7.39
C SER A 150 -28.64 25.23 8.72
N SER A 151 -28.01 24.45 9.61
CA SER A 151 -27.73 24.84 10.99
C SER A 151 -26.24 25.02 11.32
N ASP A 152 -25.37 24.29 10.64
CA ASP A 152 -23.92 24.30 10.80
C ASP A 152 -23.24 24.02 9.45
N PRO A 153 -23.20 25.02 8.53
CA PRO A 153 -22.61 24.84 7.21
C PRO A 153 -21.12 24.40 7.23
N ASP A 154 -20.38 24.81 8.26
CA ASP A 154 -18.96 24.43 8.42
C ASP A 154 -18.84 22.94 8.74
N LEU A 155 -19.68 22.41 9.63
CA LEU A 155 -19.77 20.97 9.92
C LEU A 155 -20.15 20.19 8.66
N ALA A 156 -21.16 20.65 7.92
CA ALA A 156 -21.60 19.98 6.70
C ALA A 156 -20.51 19.91 5.62
N LYS A 157 -19.80 21.02 5.40
CA LYS A 157 -18.68 21.12 4.46
C LYS A 157 -17.52 20.20 4.86
N GLU A 158 -17.18 20.18 6.14
CA GLU A 158 -16.11 19.34 6.65
C GLU A 158 -16.48 17.85 6.59
N ALA A 159 -17.72 17.49 6.92
CA ALA A 159 -18.22 16.12 6.79
C ALA A 159 -18.17 15.63 5.33
N ALA A 160 -18.56 16.47 4.37
CA ALA A 160 -18.42 16.15 2.94
C ALA A 160 -16.94 15.89 2.56
N THR A 161 -16.02 16.76 2.99
CA THR A 161 -14.59 16.64 2.73
C THR A 161 -14.03 15.34 3.30
N LEU A 162 -14.34 15.04 4.57
CA LEU A 162 -13.88 13.83 5.26
C LEU A 162 -14.44 12.57 4.61
N ARG A 163 -15.66 12.59 4.08
CA ARG A 163 -16.27 11.46 3.39
C ARG A 163 -15.48 11.04 2.14
N TYR A 164 -15.00 12.00 1.35
CA TYR A 164 -14.13 11.69 0.19
C TYR A 164 -12.75 11.18 0.60
N LEU A 165 -12.13 11.77 1.62
CA LEU A 165 -10.87 11.26 2.17
C LEU A 165 -10.99 9.84 2.72
N LEU A 166 -12.18 9.49 3.24
CA LEU A 166 -12.43 8.16 3.77
C LEU A 166 -12.54 7.10 2.67
N TYR A 167 -13.07 7.43 1.48
CA TYR A 167 -13.09 6.49 0.36
C TYR A 167 -11.68 6.02 -0.01
N ASP A 168 -10.73 6.96 -0.14
CA ASP A 168 -9.34 6.63 -0.43
C ASP A 168 -8.68 5.85 0.72
N LEU A 169 -8.97 6.26 1.96
CA LEU A 169 -8.44 5.58 3.15
C LEU A 169 -8.96 4.14 3.28
N GLU A 170 -10.24 3.90 2.99
CA GLU A 170 -10.84 2.56 3.02
C GLU A 170 -10.18 1.63 2.01
N VAL A 171 -9.96 2.09 0.78
CA VAL A 171 -9.27 1.32 -0.26
C VAL A 171 -7.88 0.91 0.23
N ASP A 172 -7.11 1.85 0.77
CA ASP A 172 -5.75 1.58 1.26
C ASP A 172 -5.75 0.63 2.46
N LEU A 173 -6.69 0.76 3.41
CA LEU A 173 -6.85 -0.14 4.54
C LEU A 173 -7.24 -1.56 4.11
N LEU A 174 -8.19 -1.70 3.19
CA LEU A 174 -8.61 -3.01 2.66
C LEU A 174 -7.51 -3.68 1.86
N GLN A 175 -6.75 -2.92 1.07
CA GLN A 175 -5.55 -3.41 0.41
C GLN A 175 -4.53 -3.89 1.45
N ALA A 176 -4.20 -3.10 2.46
CA ALA A 176 -3.29 -3.50 3.53
C ALA A 176 -3.77 -4.76 4.26
N CYS A 177 -5.07 -4.92 4.52
CA CYS A 177 -5.64 -6.16 5.08
C CYS A 177 -5.44 -7.37 4.16
N ARG A 178 -5.66 -7.22 2.85
CA ARG A 178 -5.39 -8.30 1.87
C ARG A 178 -3.91 -8.69 1.90
N LEU A 179 -3.02 -7.72 2.01
CA LEU A 179 -1.58 -7.92 2.08
C LEU A 179 -1.18 -8.71 3.32
N ALA A 180 -1.72 -8.35 4.47
CA ALA A 180 -1.51 -9.06 5.72
C ALA A 180 -2.05 -10.51 5.63
N ALA A 181 -3.20 -10.71 4.96
CA ALA A 181 -3.82 -12.03 4.80
C ALA A 181 -3.14 -12.90 3.73
N THR A 182 -2.57 -12.30 2.67
CA THR A 182 -1.92 -13.03 1.56
C THR A 182 -0.40 -13.13 1.67
N GLY A 183 0.20 -12.68 2.80
CA GLY A 183 1.63 -12.80 3.06
C GLY A 183 2.49 -11.68 2.50
N GLY A 184 1.97 -10.47 2.28
CA GLY A 184 2.81 -9.31 1.97
C GLY A 184 3.77 -8.97 3.11
N GLY A 185 3.37 -9.19 4.37
CA GLY A 185 4.27 -9.33 5.51
C GLY A 185 5.23 -10.51 5.35
N GLY A 186 4.79 -11.60 4.72
CA GLY A 186 5.59 -12.78 4.48
C GLY A 186 6.79 -12.54 3.57
N ARG A 187 6.66 -11.74 2.49
CA ARG A 187 7.80 -11.42 1.61
C ARG A 187 8.87 -10.59 2.30
N ARG A 188 8.47 -9.55 3.04
CA ARG A 188 9.40 -8.72 3.82
C ARG A 188 10.04 -9.48 4.97
N GLN A 189 9.26 -10.30 5.65
CA GLN A 189 9.77 -11.18 6.71
C GLN A 189 10.72 -12.25 6.14
N ALA A 190 10.36 -12.90 5.02
CA ALA A 190 11.24 -13.83 4.32
C ALA A 190 12.53 -13.13 3.85
N LEU A 191 12.45 -11.93 3.28
CA LEU A 191 13.62 -11.12 2.90
C LEU A 191 14.51 -10.82 4.11
N ALA A 192 13.93 -10.45 5.25
CA ALA A 192 14.69 -10.15 6.47
C ALA A 192 15.45 -11.37 7.01
N SER A 193 14.96 -12.59 6.76
CA SER A 193 15.65 -13.84 7.12
C SER A 193 16.74 -14.27 6.13
N CYS A 194 16.74 -13.76 4.89
CA CYS A 194 17.72 -14.09 3.88
C CYS A 194 19.10 -13.50 4.20
N ARG A 195 20.14 -14.32 4.23
CA ARG A 195 21.51 -13.87 4.41
C ARG A 195 22.33 -13.93 3.11
N LEU A 196 22.04 -14.89 2.24
CA LEU A 196 22.69 -15.05 0.95
C LEU A 196 21.71 -14.80 -0.20
N TYR A 197 22.09 -13.93 -1.11
CA TYR A 197 21.32 -13.48 -2.26
C TYR A 197 22.07 -13.88 -3.53
N LEU A 198 21.52 -14.80 -4.32
CA LEU A 198 22.08 -15.18 -5.62
C LEU A 198 21.57 -14.23 -6.70
N VAL A 199 22.46 -13.53 -7.37
CA VAL A 199 22.17 -12.76 -8.57
C VAL A 199 22.69 -13.57 -9.77
N THR A 200 21.84 -13.88 -10.74
CA THR A 200 22.23 -14.70 -11.88
C THR A 200 23.11 -13.92 -12.87
N SER A 201 23.93 -14.66 -13.61
CA SER A 201 24.64 -14.22 -14.79
C SER A 201 24.38 -15.21 -15.95
N PRO A 202 24.61 -14.82 -17.20
CA PRO A 202 24.50 -15.75 -18.33
C PRO A 202 25.49 -16.89 -18.19
N VAL A 203 24.98 -18.11 -17.99
CA VAL A 203 25.73 -19.37 -17.97
C VAL A 203 24.97 -20.43 -18.74
N ALA A 204 25.66 -21.45 -19.25
CA ALA A 204 25.06 -22.45 -20.12
C ALA A 204 23.92 -23.23 -19.47
N ASP A 205 24.10 -23.64 -18.19
CA ASP A 205 23.10 -24.35 -17.40
C ASP A 205 22.62 -23.46 -16.23
N LEU A 206 21.91 -22.38 -16.55
CA LEU A 206 21.41 -21.45 -15.54
C LEU A 206 20.41 -22.09 -14.57
N GLU A 207 19.53 -22.95 -15.09
CA GLU A 207 18.52 -23.64 -14.26
C GLU A 207 19.17 -24.64 -13.30
N GLY A 208 20.14 -25.43 -13.76
CA GLY A 208 20.88 -26.35 -12.90
C GLY A 208 21.68 -25.63 -11.79
N VAL A 209 22.35 -24.54 -12.11
CA VAL A 209 23.05 -23.70 -11.14
C VAL A 209 22.12 -23.16 -10.06
N VAL A 210 20.97 -22.61 -10.48
CA VAL A 210 19.99 -22.06 -9.52
C VAL A 210 19.36 -23.16 -8.69
N ALA A 211 19.01 -24.31 -9.28
CA ALA A 211 18.47 -25.47 -8.55
C ALA A 211 19.47 -25.98 -7.50
N ALA A 212 20.76 -26.10 -7.85
CA ALA A 212 21.83 -26.52 -6.92
C ALA A 212 21.97 -25.52 -5.75
N ALA A 213 21.97 -24.22 -6.02
CA ALA A 213 22.04 -23.19 -4.97
C ALA A 213 20.83 -23.21 -4.05
N LEU A 214 19.61 -23.38 -4.61
CA LEU A 214 18.36 -23.48 -3.84
C LEU A 214 18.35 -24.74 -2.96
N GLY A 215 18.81 -25.87 -3.49
CA GLY A 215 19.00 -27.12 -2.75
C GLY A 215 19.97 -26.97 -1.56
N ALA A 216 20.99 -26.16 -1.73
CA ALA A 216 21.99 -25.85 -0.68
C ALA A 216 21.48 -24.83 0.37
N GLY A 217 20.29 -24.24 0.20
CA GLY A 217 19.69 -23.37 1.22
C GLY A 217 19.57 -21.90 0.82
N VAL A 218 19.94 -21.49 -0.40
CA VAL A 218 19.65 -20.13 -0.87
C VAL A 218 18.14 -19.89 -0.91
N ARG A 219 17.70 -18.73 -0.40
CA ARG A 219 16.27 -18.38 -0.31
C ARG A 219 15.92 -17.04 -0.95
N LEU A 220 16.88 -16.43 -1.67
CA LEU A 220 16.68 -15.21 -2.43
C LEU A 220 17.47 -15.27 -3.74
N VAL A 221 16.76 -15.18 -4.87
CA VAL A 221 17.33 -15.25 -6.22
C VAL A 221 16.90 -14.07 -7.04
N GLN A 222 17.82 -13.43 -7.77
CA GLN A 222 17.53 -12.40 -8.76
C GLN A 222 17.87 -12.90 -10.16
N TYR A 223 16.90 -12.91 -11.03
CA TYR A 223 17.14 -13.09 -12.45
C TYR A 223 17.70 -11.82 -13.09
N ARG A 224 18.93 -11.88 -13.58
CA ARG A 224 19.61 -10.79 -14.25
C ARG A 224 20.15 -11.26 -15.61
N ALA A 225 19.53 -10.76 -16.67
CA ALA A 225 19.87 -11.10 -18.07
C ALA A 225 20.35 -9.88 -18.86
N LYS A 226 20.92 -8.86 -18.20
CA LYS A 226 21.28 -7.57 -18.83
C LYS A 226 22.32 -7.69 -19.92
N GLU A 227 23.27 -8.61 -19.76
CA GLU A 227 24.40 -8.84 -20.66
C GLU A 227 24.27 -10.14 -21.47
N ALA A 228 23.14 -10.81 -21.41
CA ALA A 228 22.89 -11.98 -22.22
C ALA A 228 22.76 -11.56 -23.70
N ALA A 229 23.91 -11.33 -24.34
CA ALA A 229 23.97 -11.01 -25.75
C ALA A 229 23.19 -12.08 -26.54
N GLY A 230 22.14 -11.67 -27.23
CA GLY A 230 21.34 -12.52 -28.08
C GLY A 230 20.04 -13.07 -27.49
N LEU A 231 19.69 -12.86 -26.22
CA LEU A 231 18.38 -13.23 -25.70
C LEU A 231 17.34 -12.18 -26.06
N ASP A 232 16.31 -12.59 -26.81
CA ASP A 232 15.11 -11.79 -27.01
C ASP A 232 14.23 -11.79 -25.74
N ASP A 233 13.19 -10.95 -25.74
CA ASP A 233 12.31 -10.80 -24.57
C ASP A 233 11.48 -12.07 -24.30
N LEU A 234 11.16 -12.86 -25.31
CA LEU A 234 10.45 -14.13 -25.13
C LEU A 234 11.36 -15.18 -24.47
N GLN A 235 12.62 -15.21 -24.82
CA GLN A 235 13.61 -16.09 -24.21
C GLN A 235 13.86 -15.71 -22.75
N LYS A 236 14.01 -14.40 -22.45
CA LYS A 236 14.11 -13.88 -21.09
C LYS A 236 12.87 -14.24 -20.26
N LEU A 237 11.68 -14.12 -20.84
CA LEU A 237 10.43 -14.48 -20.16
C LEU A 237 10.36 -15.98 -19.85
N ARG A 238 10.79 -16.85 -20.77
CA ARG A 238 10.84 -18.31 -20.57
C ARG A 238 11.81 -18.68 -19.44
N GLN A 239 13.02 -18.13 -19.44
CA GLN A 239 14.00 -18.34 -18.38
C GLN A 239 13.48 -17.83 -17.02
N ALA A 240 12.91 -16.62 -16.98
CA ALA A 240 12.35 -16.08 -15.75
C ALA A 240 11.23 -16.96 -15.18
N ARG A 241 10.37 -17.56 -16.05
CA ARG A 241 9.33 -18.50 -15.61
C ARG A 241 9.91 -19.78 -15.02
N ALA A 242 10.91 -20.38 -15.67
CA ALA A 242 11.57 -21.58 -15.16
C ALA A 242 12.22 -21.32 -13.79
N LEU A 243 12.96 -20.23 -13.64
CA LEU A 243 13.59 -19.86 -12.36
C LEU A 243 12.54 -19.52 -11.30
N ARG A 244 11.42 -18.87 -11.66
CA ARG A 244 10.30 -18.61 -10.73
C ARG A 244 9.71 -19.91 -10.20
N GLN A 245 9.52 -20.92 -11.05
CA GLN A 245 9.00 -22.24 -10.64
C GLN A 245 9.97 -22.94 -9.67
N LEU A 246 11.28 -22.92 -9.98
CA LEU A 246 12.30 -23.45 -9.09
C LEU A 246 12.29 -22.76 -7.72
N CYS A 247 12.26 -21.43 -7.68
CA CYS A 247 12.18 -20.66 -6.43
C CYS A 247 10.92 -21.00 -5.64
N THR A 248 9.77 -21.13 -6.30
CA THR A 248 8.51 -21.53 -5.65
C THR A 248 8.59 -22.91 -5.02
N ALA A 249 9.15 -23.90 -5.73
CA ALA A 249 9.30 -25.26 -5.22
C ALA A 249 10.21 -25.33 -3.99
N HIS A 250 11.15 -24.40 -3.83
CA HIS A 250 12.07 -24.34 -2.69
C HIS A 250 11.69 -23.29 -1.62
N GLY A 251 10.50 -22.64 -1.75
CA GLY A 251 10.08 -21.60 -0.83
C GLY A 251 11.00 -20.37 -0.82
N ALA A 252 11.66 -20.07 -1.94
CA ALA A 252 12.60 -18.96 -2.09
C ALA A 252 11.92 -17.75 -2.78
N LEU A 253 12.35 -16.56 -2.41
CA LEU A 253 11.97 -15.32 -3.08
C LEU A 253 12.64 -15.20 -4.45
N PHE A 254 11.86 -14.78 -5.45
CA PHE A 254 12.33 -14.56 -6.81
C PHE A 254 12.15 -13.11 -7.23
N LEU A 255 13.24 -12.45 -7.58
CA LEU A 255 13.27 -11.06 -8.03
C LEU A 255 13.74 -10.96 -9.49
N VAL A 256 13.30 -9.92 -10.18
CA VAL A 256 13.74 -9.61 -11.55
C VAL A 256 14.53 -8.31 -11.56
N ASN A 257 15.66 -8.30 -12.27
CA ASN A 257 16.49 -7.09 -12.42
C ASN A 257 15.88 -6.16 -13.47
N ASP A 258 15.67 -4.88 -13.13
CA ASP A 258 15.22 -3.75 -13.95
C ASP A 258 13.83 -3.92 -14.64
N ARG A 259 13.48 -5.09 -15.13
CA ARG A 259 12.32 -5.37 -16.01
C ARG A 259 11.05 -5.64 -15.20
N ILE A 260 10.29 -4.57 -14.92
CA ILE A 260 9.00 -4.64 -14.18
C ILE A 260 7.96 -5.44 -14.95
N ASP A 261 7.91 -5.31 -16.27
CA ASP A 261 7.04 -6.05 -17.17
C ASP A 261 7.24 -7.58 -17.06
N ILE A 262 8.49 -8.04 -17.09
CA ILE A 262 8.82 -9.46 -16.88
C ILE A 262 8.44 -9.89 -15.45
N ALA A 263 8.74 -9.05 -14.44
CA ALA A 263 8.40 -9.36 -13.06
C ALA A 263 6.88 -9.56 -12.86
N LEU A 264 6.06 -8.74 -13.51
CA LEU A 264 4.60 -8.88 -13.50
C LEU A 264 4.15 -10.14 -14.25
N ALA A 265 4.72 -10.39 -15.43
CA ALA A 265 4.33 -11.51 -16.30
C ALA A 265 4.65 -12.90 -15.70
N VAL A 266 5.64 -12.99 -14.79
CA VAL A 266 6.02 -14.24 -14.10
C VAL A 266 5.61 -14.27 -12.63
N GLU A 267 4.85 -13.27 -12.17
CA GLU A 267 4.43 -13.13 -10.78
C GLU A 267 5.61 -13.18 -9.79
N ALA A 268 6.71 -12.48 -10.14
CA ALA A 268 7.87 -12.38 -9.27
C ALA A 268 7.52 -11.72 -7.93
N ASP A 269 8.31 -12.03 -6.89
CA ASP A 269 8.14 -11.44 -5.56
C ASP A 269 8.58 -9.98 -5.51
N GLY A 270 9.29 -9.49 -6.52
CA GLY A 270 9.69 -8.09 -6.64
C GLY A 270 10.72 -7.84 -7.73
N VAL A 271 11.31 -6.66 -7.67
CA VAL A 271 12.36 -6.20 -8.60
C VAL A 271 13.56 -5.64 -7.86
N HIS A 272 14.69 -5.62 -8.55
CA HIS A 272 15.89 -4.87 -8.13
C HIS A 272 16.22 -3.81 -9.20
N LEU A 273 16.36 -2.55 -8.77
CA LEU A 273 16.56 -1.39 -9.64
C LEU A 273 17.93 -0.75 -9.40
N GLY A 274 18.60 -0.35 -10.45
CA GLY A 274 19.80 0.48 -10.38
C GLY A 274 19.47 1.98 -10.33
N GLN A 275 20.48 2.83 -10.21
CA GLN A 275 20.31 4.29 -10.09
C GLN A 275 19.77 4.95 -11.37
N GLY A 276 19.97 4.32 -12.53
CA GLY A 276 19.49 4.81 -13.83
C GLY A 276 18.20 4.18 -14.31
N ASP A 277 17.60 3.27 -13.53
CA ASP A 277 16.36 2.59 -13.87
C ASP A 277 15.14 3.40 -13.38
N LEU A 278 13.93 2.86 -13.56
CA LEU A 278 12.71 3.53 -13.11
C LEU A 278 12.78 3.92 -11.62
N PRO A 279 12.28 5.11 -11.24
CA PRO A 279 12.21 5.50 -9.84
C PRO A 279 11.37 4.51 -9.00
N PRO A 280 11.75 4.23 -7.74
CA PRO A 280 11.00 3.33 -6.85
C PRO A 280 9.53 3.68 -6.71
N ALA A 281 9.16 4.95 -6.70
CA ALA A 281 7.78 5.40 -6.61
C ALA A 281 6.95 4.92 -7.82
N ILE A 282 7.49 5.01 -9.04
CA ILE A 282 6.83 4.51 -10.26
C ILE A 282 6.78 2.98 -10.24
N ALA A 283 7.87 2.33 -9.85
CA ALA A 283 7.89 0.88 -9.71
C ALA A 283 6.82 0.40 -8.70
N ARG A 284 6.63 1.12 -7.59
CA ARG A 284 5.61 0.83 -6.58
C ARG A 284 4.19 0.97 -7.13
N GLN A 285 3.92 1.98 -7.95
CA GLN A 285 2.63 2.14 -8.62
C GLN A 285 2.32 0.95 -9.55
N LEU A 286 3.30 0.46 -10.29
CA LEU A 286 3.13 -0.64 -11.23
C LEU A 286 3.03 -2.01 -10.53
N LEU A 287 3.88 -2.25 -9.54
CA LEU A 287 4.00 -3.53 -8.83
C LEU A 287 2.95 -3.72 -7.73
N GLY A 288 2.35 -2.63 -7.28
CA GLY A 288 1.51 -2.62 -6.08
C GLY A 288 2.35 -2.64 -4.78
N PRO A 289 1.70 -2.54 -3.62
CA PRO A 289 2.37 -2.38 -2.33
C PRO A 289 3.06 -3.64 -1.80
N ASP A 290 2.79 -4.81 -2.40
CA ASP A 290 3.20 -6.13 -1.90
C ASP A 290 4.55 -6.63 -2.37
N ARG A 291 4.89 -6.29 -3.60
CA ARG A 291 6.12 -6.76 -4.20
C ARG A 291 7.31 -6.00 -3.66
N LEU A 292 8.41 -6.70 -3.50
CA LEU A 292 9.65 -6.14 -3.00
C LEU A 292 10.29 -5.20 -4.04
N ILE A 293 10.80 -4.08 -3.59
CA ILE A 293 11.62 -3.18 -4.41
C ILE A 293 12.98 -3.04 -3.73
N GLY A 294 14.01 -3.51 -4.41
CA GLY A 294 15.40 -3.30 -4.04
C GLY A 294 16.05 -2.21 -4.88
N ARG A 295 17.04 -1.50 -4.33
CA ARG A 295 17.80 -0.49 -5.05
C ARG A 295 19.30 -0.65 -4.84
N SER A 296 20.09 -0.57 -5.93
CA SER A 296 21.55 -0.48 -5.84
C SER A 296 21.96 0.87 -5.28
N THR A 297 22.89 0.89 -4.31
CA THR A 297 23.43 2.12 -3.72
C THR A 297 24.96 2.05 -3.63
N HIS A 298 25.62 3.21 -3.78
CA HIS A 298 27.06 3.36 -3.86
C HIS A 298 27.59 4.42 -2.87
N ALA A 299 26.71 5.10 -2.17
CA ALA A 299 27.00 6.11 -1.16
C ALA A 299 25.85 6.21 -0.15
N LEU A 300 26.15 6.72 1.05
CA LEU A 300 25.17 6.86 2.13
C LEU A 300 23.95 7.71 1.73
N ALA A 301 24.15 8.79 0.96
CA ALA A 301 23.05 9.62 0.48
C ALA A 301 22.06 8.83 -0.40
N GLN A 302 22.56 7.93 -1.27
CA GLN A 302 21.71 7.08 -2.11
C GLN A 302 20.96 6.04 -1.27
N LEU A 303 21.56 5.53 -0.20
CA LEU A 303 20.89 4.63 0.75
C LEU A 303 19.73 5.37 1.44
N GLN A 304 20.00 6.57 1.98
CA GLN A 304 18.98 7.40 2.63
C GLN A 304 17.82 7.75 1.68
N GLN A 305 18.16 8.09 0.43
CA GLN A 305 17.16 8.33 -0.61
C GLN A 305 16.32 7.08 -0.88
N ALA A 306 16.93 5.90 -1.05
CA ALA A 306 16.20 4.65 -1.28
C ALA A 306 15.23 4.32 -0.13
N VAL A 307 15.63 4.58 1.12
CA VAL A 307 14.75 4.45 2.31
C VAL A 307 13.57 5.42 2.21
N SER A 308 13.82 6.69 1.90
CA SER A 308 12.76 7.71 1.78
C SER A 308 11.80 7.43 0.61
N GLU A 309 12.27 6.78 -0.44
CA GLU A 309 11.48 6.36 -1.61
C GLU A 309 10.70 5.04 -1.36
N GLY A 310 10.77 4.45 -0.15
CA GLY A 310 10.02 3.26 0.22
C GLY A 310 10.54 1.96 -0.39
N CYS A 311 11.86 1.85 -0.61
CA CYS A 311 12.51 0.59 -0.97
C CYS A 311 12.47 -0.39 0.19
N ASP A 312 12.32 -1.69 -0.10
CA ASP A 312 12.26 -2.75 0.90
C ASP A 312 13.65 -3.24 1.32
N TYR A 313 14.66 -3.05 0.47
CA TYR A 313 16.06 -3.36 0.76
C TYR A 313 16.99 -2.59 -0.19
N VAL A 314 18.27 -2.56 0.14
CA VAL A 314 19.31 -1.97 -0.70
C VAL A 314 20.48 -2.92 -0.97
N GLY A 315 21.06 -2.81 -2.16
CA GLY A 315 22.37 -3.37 -2.50
C GLY A 315 23.46 -2.34 -2.22
N VAL A 316 24.44 -2.70 -1.42
CA VAL A 316 25.58 -1.86 -1.01
C VAL A 316 26.84 -2.32 -1.75
N GLY A 317 27.31 -1.54 -2.71
CA GLY A 317 28.47 -1.98 -3.50
C GLY A 317 28.72 -1.14 -4.76
N PRO A 318 29.71 -1.58 -5.59
CA PRO A 318 30.50 -2.78 -5.43
C PRO A 318 31.54 -2.67 -4.31
N VAL A 319 31.59 -3.68 -3.40
CA VAL A 319 32.55 -3.67 -2.27
C VAL A 319 33.98 -3.84 -2.78
N HIS A 320 34.16 -4.78 -3.71
CA HIS A 320 35.43 -5.05 -4.38
C HIS A 320 35.29 -4.86 -5.90
N ALA A 321 36.40 -4.72 -6.60
CA ALA A 321 36.42 -4.68 -8.05
C ALA A 321 35.75 -5.95 -8.64
N THR A 322 34.87 -5.75 -9.65
CA THR A 322 34.13 -6.84 -10.24
C THR A 322 33.90 -6.61 -11.74
N PRO A 323 34.12 -7.63 -12.58
CA PRO A 323 33.82 -7.52 -14.01
C PRO A 323 32.31 -7.50 -14.31
N THR A 324 31.45 -7.85 -13.35
CA THR A 324 29.99 -7.83 -13.54
C THR A 324 29.42 -6.43 -13.81
N LYS A 325 30.11 -5.37 -13.33
CA LYS A 325 29.82 -3.96 -13.66
C LYS A 325 31.14 -3.25 -13.95
N PRO A 326 31.70 -3.40 -15.16
CA PRO A 326 32.99 -2.82 -15.50
C PRO A 326 32.94 -1.29 -15.44
N GLY A 327 34.07 -0.67 -15.10
CA GLY A 327 34.21 0.80 -15.04
C GLY A 327 33.63 1.46 -13.79
N ARG A 328 33.19 0.69 -12.79
CA ARG A 328 32.74 1.24 -11.50
C ARG A 328 33.79 1.00 -10.42
N GLU A 329 34.28 2.08 -9.82
CA GLU A 329 35.21 2.02 -8.70
C GLU A 329 34.58 1.31 -7.50
N PRO A 330 35.32 0.44 -6.78
CA PRO A 330 34.86 -0.16 -5.54
C PRO A 330 34.61 0.89 -4.46
N VAL A 331 33.47 0.77 -3.75
CA VAL A 331 33.15 1.63 -2.60
C VAL A 331 33.82 1.15 -1.31
N GLY A 332 34.40 -0.02 -1.31
CA GLY A 332 35.15 -0.60 -0.19
C GLY A 332 34.29 -0.98 1.02
N LEU A 333 34.97 -1.46 2.06
CA LEU A 333 34.38 -1.87 3.32
C LEU A 333 33.86 -0.70 4.15
N ASP A 334 34.36 0.51 3.92
CA ASP A 334 33.93 1.71 4.64
C ASP A 334 32.46 2.04 4.37
N TYR A 335 32.02 1.88 3.14
CA TYR A 335 30.59 2.06 2.84
C TYR A 335 29.72 0.94 3.45
N VAL A 336 30.25 -0.29 3.57
CA VAL A 336 29.57 -1.36 4.29
C VAL A 336 29.38 -1.00 5.76
N ARG A 337 30.40 -0.45 6.44
CA ARG A 337 30.29 0.03 7.83
C ARG A 337 29.28 1.16 7.98
N GLN A 338 29.28 2.13 7.07
CA GLN A 338 28.29 3.22 7.06
C GLN A 338 26.87 2.68 6.89
N ALA A 339 26.65 1.73 5.97
CA ALA A 339 25.36 1.13 5.75
C ALA A 339 24.89 0.32 6.96
N ALA A 340 25.79 -0.43 7.61
CA ALA A 340 25.49 -1.19 8.83
C ALA A 340 25.05 -0.29 9.98
N ALA A 341 25.65 0.91 10.11
CA ALA A 341 25.30 1.86 11.16
C ALA A 341 24.01 2.66 10.87
N ALA A 342 23.67 2.89 9.57
CA ALA A 342 22.65 3.87 9.20
C ALA A 342 21.40 3.28 8.54
N SER A 343 21.43 2.01 8.05
CA SER A 343 20.29 1.47 7.31
C SER A 343 19.19 0.95 8.24
N PRO A 344 17.96 1.47 8.16
CA PRO A 344 16.81 0.93 8.89
C PRO A 344 16.17 -0.25 8.17
N ILE A 345 16.58 -0.55 6.92
CA ILE A 345 16.07 -1.66 6.10
C ILE A 345 17.19 -2.66 5.80
N PRO A 346 16.87 -3.92 5.44
CA PRO A 346 17.89 -4.90 5.06
C PRO A 346 18.79 -4.38 3.95
N PHE A 347 20.11 -4.60 4.09
CA PHE A 347 21.05 -4.35 3.00
C PHE A 347 21.86 -5.61 2.70
N PHE A 348 22.27 -5.75 1.43
CA PHE A 348 23.11 -6.82 0.95
C PHE A 348 24.42 -6.22 0.39
N ALA A 349 25.55 -6.55 1.01
CA ALA A 349 26.86 -6.18 0.46
C ALA A 349 27.11 -6.97 -0.83
N ILE A 350 27.44 -6.28 -1.92
CA ILE A 350 27.56 -6.86 -3.25
C ILE A 350 28.80 -6.34 -4.00
N GLY A 351 29.29 -7.13 -4.94
CA GLY A 351 30.41 -6.76 -5.84
C GLY A 351 31.73 -7.36 -5.37
N GLY A 352 32.18 -8.38 -6.08
CA GLY A 352 33.42 -9.10 -5.82
C GLY A 352 33.46 -9.84 -4.49
N VAL A 353 32.31 -10.14 -3.88
CA VAL A 353 32.21 -10.92 -2.65
C VAL A 353 32.25 -12.40 -2.97
N ASP A 354 33.13 -13.12 -2.29
CA ASP A 354 33.33 -14.59 -2.35
C ASP A 354 33.85 -15.14 -1.02
N ALA A 355 34.08 -16.43 -0.93
CA ALA A 355 34.55 -17.08 0.30
C ALA A 355 35.89 -16.53 0.83
N SER A 356 36.78 -15.99 -0.03
CA SER A 356 38.10 -15.49 0.38
C SER A 356 38.01 -14.13 1.13
N ASN A 357 36.96 -13.37 0.93
CA ASN A 357 36.82 -12.01 1.48
C ASN A 357 35.54 -11.81 2.35
N LEU A 358 34.68 -12.82 2.44
CA LEU A 358 33.41 -12.76 3.18
C LEU A 358 33.62 -12.40 4.67
N ALA A 359 34.66 -12.95 5.30
CA ALA A 359 34.99 -12.65 6.70
C ALA A 359 35.25 -11.15 6.93
N ALA A 360 35.94 -10.46 6.00
CA ALA A 360 36.18 -9.02 6.08
C ALA A 360 34.89 -8.22 5.88
N VAL A 361 34.01 -8.65 4.98
CA VAL A 361 32.69 -8.03 4.77
C VAL A 361 31.82 -8.15 6.03
N ARG A 362 31.83 -9.32 6.68
CA ARG A 362 31.13 -9.56 7.95
C ARG A 362 31.66 -8.67 9.09
N ALA A 363 32.99 -8.58 9.21
CA ALA A 363 33.64 -7.73 10.21
C ALA A 363 33.29 -6.22 10.00
N ALA A 364 32.98 -5.82 8.77
CA ALA A 364 32.48 -4.49 8.45
C ALA A 364 30.97 -4.32 8.72
N GLY A 365 30.25 -5.34 9.25
CA GLY A 365 28.82 -5.30 9.53
C GLY A 365 27.93 -5.83 8.40
N GLY A 366 28.51 -6.34 7.31
CA GLY A 366 27.79 -6.96 6.20
C GLY A 366 27.28 -8.36 6.53
N THR A 367 26.23 -8.47 7.35
CA THR A 367 25.63 -9.74 7.78
C THR A 367 24.81 -10.44 6.69
N ARG A 368 24.59 -9.77 5.55
CA ARG A 368 23.92 -10.26 4.36
C ARG A 368 24.75 -9.90 3.14
N VAL A 369 24.91 -10.84 2.22
CA VAL A 369 25.67 -10.61 0.99
C VAL A 369 24.89 -11.05 -0.24
N ALA A 370 25.15 -10.37 -1.36
CA ALA A 370 24.72 -10.79 -2.68
C ALA A 370 25.94 -11.19 -3.51
N VAL A 371 25.84 -12.34 -4.15
CA VAL A 371 26.93 -12.89 -4.97
C VAL A 371 26.43 -13.22 -6.38
N VAL A 372 27.33 -13.17 -7.34
CA VAL A 372 27.13 -13.58 -8.72
C VAL A 372 28.05 -14.78 -9.00
N ARG A 373 29.25 -14.50 -9.45
CA ARG A 373 30.22 -15.50 -9.95
C ARG A 373 30.69 -16.49 -8.91
N ALA A 374 30.70 -16.10 -7.64
CA ALA A 374 31.04 -17.01 -6.53
C ALA A 374 30.20 -18.30 -6.49
N ILE A 375 28.98 -18.23 -7.10
CA ILE A 375 28.12 -19.41 -7.29
C ILE A 375 27.96 -19.75 -8.76
N THR A 376 27.69 -18.79 -9.65
CA THR A 376 27.35 -19.09 -11.05
C THR A 376 28.53 -19.59 -11.87
N GLU A 377 29.76 -19.34 -11.47
CA GLU A 377 30.99 -19.81 -12.10
C GLU A 377 31.75 -20.85 -11.24
N ALA A 378 31.15 -21.29 -10.12
CA ALA A 378 31.76 -22.34 -9.30
C ALA A 378 31.70 -23.70 -9.98
N ALA A 379 32.73 -24.51 -9.81
CA ALA A 379 32.74 -25.90 -10.30
C ALA A 379 31.63 -26.73 -9.64
N ASP A 380 31.31 -26.44 -8.38
CA ASP A 380 30.18 -27.01 -7.63
C ASP A 380 29.36 -25.84 -7.01
N PRO A 381 28.28 -25.40 -7.68
CA PRO A 381 27.45 -24.32 -7.17
C PRO A 381 26.77 -24.61 -5.84
N ALA A 382 26.44 -25.89 -5.55
CA ALA A 382 25.85 -26.30 -4.28
C ALA A 382 26.83 -26.16 -3.13
N ALA A 383 28.04 -26.69 -3.30
CA ALA A 383 29.11 -26.59 -2.28
C ALA A 383 29.51 -25.12 -2.04
N ALA A 384 29.61 -24.31 -3.09
CA ALA A 384 29.91 -22.90 -2.96
C ALA A 384 28.80 -22.13 -2.18
N ALA A 385 27.54 -22.38 -2.48
CA ALA A 385 26.41 -21.79 -1.77
C ALA A 385 26.35 -22.23 -0.30
N ALA A 386 26.53 -23.53 -0.02
CA ALA A 386 26.55 -24.08 1.34
C ALA A 386 27.70 -23.50 2.18
N GLY A 387 28.89 -23.35 1.60
CA GLY A 387 30.05 -22.76 2.28
C GLY A 387 29.82 -21.30 2.67
N LEU A 388 29.30 -20.50 1.75
CA LEU A 388 28.95 -19.09 2.01
C LEU A 388 27.86 -18.95 3.08
N LEU A 389 26.82 -19.81 3.05
CA LEU A 389 25.77 -19.82 4.07
C LEU A 389 26.29 -20.18 5.44
N ALA A 390 27.10 -21.25 5.53
CA ALA A 390 27.70 -21.69 6.78
C ALA A 390 28.55 -20.57 7.44
N GLU A 391 29.33 -19.86 6.63
CA GLU A 391 30.11 -18.71 7.12
C GLU A 391 29.24 -17.55 7.57
N LEU A 392 28.14 -17.23 6.85
CA LEU A 392 27.20 -16.18 7.23
C LEU A 392 26.40 -16.52 8.50
N GLU A 393 26.22 -17.80 8.81
CA GLU A 393 25.50 -18.28 9.99
C GLU A 393 26.40 -18.48 11.21
N ALA A 394 27.70 -18.66 11.01
CA ALA A 394 28.66 -18.77 12.08
C ALA A 394 28.58 -17.56 13.01
N ARG A 395 28.27 -17.78 14.28
CA ARG A 395 28.28 -16.73 15.30
C ARG A 395 29.70 -16.22 15.47
N GLY A 396 29.93 -14.96 15.18
CA GLY A 396 31.19 -14.29 15.46
C GLY A 396 31.31 -13.97 16.94
#